data_b1bb1a312b2c025f3e4329162a41e1bc
#
_entry.id   b1bb1a312b2c025f3e4329162a41e1bc
#
_cell.length_a   1.000
_cell.length_b   1.000
_cell.length_c   1.000
_cell.angle_alpha   90.00
_cell.angle_beta   90.00
_cell.angle_gamma   90.00
#
_symmetry.space_group_name_H-M   'P 1'
#
loop_
_entity.id
_entity.type
_entity.pdbx_description
1 polymer ?
#
loop_
_entity_poly.entity_id
_entity_poly.type
_entity_poly.pdbx_seq_one_letter_code
_entity_poly.pdbx_strand_id
1 'polypeptide(L)'
;MKVLIAGGGTGGHLYPGIALAEEVVTRHHANKVVFVGTERGLEARVVPREGYPLETIRAQGLKGKGLVGLIKGLLALPMAFIESIRILQRQKPDVVVGVGGYASGPVVLAAALMGIPTAVQEQNALPGLTNKVLGKFVRVVFTAFEDAARFFPSRKVQLVGNPIRRKLMENFLRSRVAHEKFSLLVFGGSLGARGINQRMIDALDHLQDVKDQLHIIHQTGKNDLETVRKGYADKGFDGQAQVVEYIEDMSSAYAKAELVVCRAGATTLSELTVAKKASILIPFPFATDNHQEVNAQALVKAGAALMFRESELTGQQLATEIRRLKDNPETRRQMEKKAGLLGRPEAAKELADVLVDLMVKTYGPYGRAEARGEDPNPKKPKKSNGGEKPPGGGSETQAGGNEKQV
;
A
#
# COMPACT_ATOMS: atom_id res chain seq x y z
N MET A 1 -4.20 20.05 11.46
CA MET A 1 -5.31 19.20 10.97
C MET A 1 -5.32 17.85 11.66
N LYS A 2 -6.51 17.34 12.00
CA LYS A 2 -6.69 15.97 12.51
C LYS A 2 -7.50 15.14 11.51
N VAL A 3 -6.88 14.11 10.95
CA VAL A 3 -7.52 13.20 9.98
C VAL A 3 -7.88 11.89 10.67
N LEU A 4 -9.09 11.40 10.44
CA LEU A 4 -9.49 10.07 10.84
C LEU A 4 -9.58 9.19 9.60
N ILE A 5 -8.83 8.08 9.57
CA ILE A 5 -8.79 7.13 8.46
C ILE A 5 -9.52 5.86 8.88
N ALA A 6 -10.61 5.55 8.19
CA ALA A 6 -11.47 4.42 8.51
C ALA A 6 -11.33 3.31 7.46
N GLY A 7 -11.00 2.11 7.90
CA GLY A 7 -10.90 0.95 7.02
C GLY A 7 -9.87 -0.05 7.45
N GLY A 8 -9.61 -1.03 6.61
CA GLY A 8 -8.67 -2.12 6.91
C GLY A 8 -9.13 -3.47 6.35
N GLY A 9 -8.81 -4.53 7.08
CA GLY A 9 -9.10 -5.92 6.70
C GLY A 9 -8.05 -6.54 5.80
N THR A 10 -7.59 -5.84 4.76
CA THR A 10 -6.55 -6.30 3.82
C THR A 10 -5.47 -5.25 3.61
N GLY A 11 -4.28 -5.69 3.16
CA GLY A 11 -3.18 -4.78 2.83
C GLY A 11 -3.53 -3.77 1.73
N GLY A 12 -4.37 -4.18 0.77
CA GLY A 12 -4.81 -3.31 -0.34
C GLY A 12 -5.58 -2.07 0.10
N HIS A 13 -6.29 -2.13 1.23
CA HIS A 13 -6.98 -1.00 1.84
C HIS A 13 -6.09 -0.25 2.85
N LEU A 14 -5.33 -1.01 3.63
CA LEU A 14 -4.59 -0.45 4.77
C LEU A 14 -3.38 0.37 4.35
N TYR A 15 -2.53 -0.15 3.45
CA TYR A 15 -1.29 0.53 3.07
C TYR A 15 -1.48 1.88 2.37
N PRO A 16 -2.50 2.09 1.50
CA PRO A 16 -2.83 3.43 1.01
C PRO A 16 -3.21 4.40 2.13
N GLY A 17 -3.94 3.92 3.16
CA GLY A 17 -4.24 4.71 4.34
C GLY A 17 -3.00 5.10 5.15
N ILE A 18 -2.04 4.19 5.30
CA ILE A 18 -0.75 4.47 5.96
C ILE A 18 0.05 5.48 5.14
N ALA A 19 0.13 5.33 3.82
CA ALA A 19 0.82 6.28 2.96
C ALA A 19 0.22 7.70 3.04
N LEU A 20 -1.11 7.80 3.11
CA LEU A 20 -1.79 9.07 3.36
C LEU A 20 -1.47 9.63 4.74
N ALA A 21 -1.43 8.77 5.77
CA ALA A 21 -1.10 9.19 7.13
C ALA A 21 0.33 9.73 7.22
N GLU A 22 1.31 9.04 6.59
CA GLU A 22 2.71 9.51 6.47
C GLU A 22 2.77 10.91 5.85
N GLU A 23 2.07 11.14 4.75
CA GLU A 23 2.03 12.43 4.07
C GLU A 23 1.43 13.53 4.97
N VAL A 24 0.28 13.25 5.61
CA VAL A 24 -0.40 14.21 6.49
C VAL A 24 0.48 14.63 7.66
N VAL A 25 1.13 13.69 8.37
CA VAL A 25 1.95 14.03 9.54
C VAL A 25 3.27 14.70 9.18
N THR A 26 3.81 14.39 7.99
CA THR A 26 5.06 15.00 7.51
C THR A 26 4.89 16.47 7.15
N ARG A 27 3.71 16.89 6.70
CA ARG A 27 3.43 18.27 6.28
C ARG A 27 3.52 19.28 7.43
N HIS A 28 3.10 18.90 8.61
CA HIS A 28 3.13 19.78 9.76
C HIS A 28 3.11 19.00 11.08
N HIS A 29 3.97 19.36 12.03
CA HIS A 29 4.12 18.67 13.31
C HIS A 29 2.86 18.61 14.18
N ALA A 30 1.94 19.58 14.00
CA ALA A 30 0.65 19.59 14.70
C ALA A 30 -0.43 18.72 14.02
N ASN A 31 -0.15 18.15 12.85
CA ASN A 31 -1.09 17.26 12.20
C ASN A 31 -1.15 15.92 12.94
N LYS A 32 -2.36 15.40 13.08
CA LYS A 32 -2.63 14.13 13.78
C LYS A 32 -3.44 13.22 12.89
N VAL A 33 -3.14 11.94 12.95
CA VAL A 33 -3.91 10.89 12.28
C VAL A 33 -4.36 9.86 13.31
N VAL A 34 -5.61 9.44 13.22
CA VAL A 34 -6.18 8.35 14.00
C VAL A 34 -6.82 7.36 13.04
N PHE A 35 -6.52 6.09 13.20
CA PHE A 35 -7.17 5.03 12.44
C PHE A 35 -8.40 4.50 13.17
N VAL A 36 -9.40 4.06 12.39
CA VAL A 36 -10.53 3.29 12.90
C VAL A 36 -10.65 2.01 12.09
N GLY A 37 -10.58 0.89 12.77
CA GLY A 37 -10.61 -0.44 12.18
C GLY A 37 -11.42 -1.44 12.99
N THR A 38 -11.07 -2.72 12.87
CA THR A 38 -11.63 -3.82 13.63
C THR A 38 -10.56 -4.49 14.49
N GLU A 39 -10.96 -5.12 15.59
CA GLU A 39 -10.02 -5.79 16.51
C GLU A 39 -9.26 -6.96 15.88
N ARG A 40 -9.83 -7.58 14.84
CA ARG A 40 -9.31 -8.81 14.22
C ARG A 40 -8.74 -8.61 12.82
N GLY A 41 -8.76 -7.39 12.31
CA GLY A 41 -8.22 -7.07 10.99
C GLY A 41 -6.70 -6.92 10.98
N LEU A 42 -6.12 -6.82 9.79
CA LEU A 42 -4.69 -6.55 9.61
C LEU A 42 -4.27 -5.24 10.30
N GLU A 43 -5.18 -4.27 10.33
CA GLU A 43 -5.00 -2.97 10.96
C GLU A 43 -4.68 -3.06 12.45
N ALA A 44 -5.26 -4.02 13.18
CA ALA A 44 -5.01 -4.20 14.60
C ALA A 44 -3.53 -4.49 14.93
N ARG A 45 -2.81 -5.08 13.98
CA ARG A 45 -1.40 -5.41 14.13
C ARG A 45 -0.48 -4.37 13.48
N VAL A 46 -0.85 -3.88 12.29
CA VAL A 46 0.03 -3.02 11.48
C VAL A 46 -0.02 -1.56 11.93
N VAL A 47 -1.21 -0.99 12.17
CA VAL A 47 -1.35 0.43 12.52
C VAL A 47 -0.54 0.83 13.77
N PRO A 48 -0.59 0.08 14.90
CA PRO A 48 0.25 0.38 16.06
C PRO A 48 1.75 0.24 15.78
N ARG A 49 2.17 -0.70 14.93
CA ARG A 49 3.58 -0.86 14.54
C ARG A 49 4.11 0.31 13.71
N GLU A 50 3.24 0.93 12.91
CA GLU A 50 3.55 2.16 12.16
C GLU A 50 3.44 3.43 13.04
N GLY A 51 3.17 3.28 14.34
CA GLY A 51 3.16 4.39 15.31
C GLY A 51 1.87 5.21 15.34
N TYR A 52 0.78 4.73 14.72
CA TYR A 52 -0.49 5.44 14.71
C TYR A 52 -1.48 4.91 15.75
N PRO A 53 -2.28 5.80 16.39
CA PRO A 53 -3.40 5.39 17.22
C PRO A 53 -4.46 4.64 16.44
N LEU A 54 -4.99 3.55 17.01
CA LEU A 54 -6.07 2.76 16.46
C LEU A 54 -7.26 2.73 17.42
N GLU A 55 -8.41 3.15 16.94
CA GLU A 55 -9.72 2.92 17.53
C GLU A 55 -10.40 1.73 16.88
N THR A 56 -11.18 0.98 17.61
CA THR A 56 -11.86 -0.20 17.04
C THR A 56 -13.37 -0.12 17.16
N ILE A 57 -14.05 -0.68 16.15
CA ILE A 57 -15.50 -0.86 16.14
C ILE A 57 -15.85 -2.32 15.82
N ARG A 58 -17.05 -2.75 16.24
CA ARG A 58 -17.56 -4.11 16.02
C ARG A 58 -18.17 -4.27 14.63
N ALA A 59 -17.36 -4.03 13.59
CA ALA A 59 -17.80 -4.24 12.21
C ALA A 59 -17.39 -5.64 11.71
N GLN A 60 -18.28 -6.32 10.99
CA GLN A 60 -18.04 -7.61 10.38
C GLN A 60 -18.40 -7.59 8.90
N GLY A 61 -17.67 -8.42 8.10
CA GLY A 61 -18.00 -8.61 6.69
C GLY A 61 -19.35 -9.26 6.47
N LEU A 62 -20.11 -8.71 5.55
CA LEU A 62 -21.42 -9.23 5.15
C LEU A 62 -21.30 -10.28 4.04
N LYS A 63 -20.24 -10.22 3.21
CA LYS A 63 -20.08 -11.04 2.00
C LYS A 63 -19.36 -12.36 2.29
N GLY A 64 -19.83 -13.48 1.73
CA GLY A 64 -19.14 -14.78 1.79
C GLY A 64 -19.36 -15.61 3.04
N LYS A 65 -20.29 -15.22 3.95
CA LYS A 65 -20.52 -15.94 5.23
C LYS A 65 -21.84 -16.71 5.34
N GLY A 66 -22.52 -16.93 4.21
CA GLY A 66 -23.84 -17.57 4.21
C GLY A 66 -24.92 -16.71 4.90
N LEU A 67 -26.15 -17.23 4.98
CA LEU A 67 -27.30 -16.49 5.52
C LEU A 67 -27.13 -16.09 7.01
N VAL A 68 -26.60 -16.99 7.82
CA VAL A 68 -26.36 -16.71 9.26
C VAL A 68 -25.32 -15.61 9.47
N GLY A 69 -24.25 -15.62 8.69
CA GLY A 69 -23.22 -14.58 8.73
C GLY A 69 -23.72 -13.23 8.25
N LEU A 70 -24.61 -13.21 7.26
CA LEU A 70 -25.27 -11.99 6.78
C LEU A 70 -26.15 -11.37 7.86
N ILE A 71 -27.00 -12.18 8.51
CA ILE A 71 -27.89 -11.71 9.60
C ILE A 71 -27.07 -11.17 10.77
N LYS A 72 -26.04 -11.90 11.23
CA LYS A 72 -25.14 -11.40 12.29
C LYS A 72 -24.45 -10.10 11.92
N GLY A 73 -23.99 -9.97 10.68
CA GLY A 73 -23.37 -8.74 10.19
C GLY A 73 -24.34 -7.57 10.15
N LEU A 74 -25.59 -7.78 9.70
CA LEU A 74 -26.64 -6.76 9.68
C LEU A 74 -27.02 -6.30 11.09
N LEU A 75 -27.14 -7.24 12.05
CA LEU A 75 -27.41 -6.93 13.45
C LEU A 75 -26.26 -6.18 14.15
N ALA A 76 -25.03 -6.34 13.68
CA ALA A 76 -23.87 -5.60 14.20
C ALA A 76 -23.78 -4.15 13.66
N LEU A 77 -24.42 -3.81 12.53
CA LEU A 77 -24.31 -2.49 11.92
C LEU A 77 -24.79 -1.33 12.84
N PRO A 78 -25.97 -1.42 13.53
CA PRO A 78 -26.39 -0.35 14.44
C PRO A 78 -25.39 -0.08 15.56
N MET A 79 -24.81 -1.13 16.14
CA MET A 79 -23.81 -1.01 17.19
C MET A 79 -22.52 -0.36 16.65
N ALA A 80 -22.02 -0.84 15.51
CA ALA A 80 -20.84 -0.25 14.85
C ALA A 80 -21.08 1.23 14.51
N PHE A 81 -22.30 1.60 14.13
CA PHE A 81 -22.67 2.99 13.86
C PHE A 81 -22.67 3.87 15.12
N ILE A 82 -23.22 3.37 16.23
CA ILE A 82 -23.20 4.06 17.55
C ILE A 82 -21.75 4.22 18.04
N GLU A 83 -20.94 3.16 17.95
CA GLU A 83 -19.51 3.21 18.30
C GLU A 83 -18.77 4.25 17.45
N SER A 84 -19.09 4.32 16.14
CA SER A 84 -18.53 5.32 15.24
C SER A 84 -18.87 6.75 15.66
N ILE A 85 -20.13 7.03 16.02
CA ILE A 85 -20.55 8.35 16.52
C ILE A 85 -19.76 8.72 17.79
N ARG A 86 -19.63 7.80 18.75
CA ARG A 86 -18.86 8.03 20.00
C ARG A 86 -17.39 8.35 19.72
N ILE A 87 -16.77 7.62 18.80
CA ILE A 87 -15.38 7.86 18.37
C ILE A 87 -15.27 9.25 17.72
N LEU A 88 -16.17 9.60 16.80
CA LEU A 88 -16.18 10.90 16.12
C LEU A 88 -16.37 12.07 17.10
N GLN A 89 -17.26 11.93 18.08
CA GLN A 89 -17.48 12.93 19.13
C GLN A 89 -16.27 13.12 20.03
N ARG A 90 -15.58 12.01 20.39
CA ARG A 90 -14.36 12.05 21.22
C ARG A 90 -13.16 12.58 20.46
N GLN A 91 -12.95 12.10 19.21
CA GLN A 91 -11.79 12.45 18.42
C GLN A 91 -11.91 13.81 17.73
N LYS A 92 -13.13 14.30 17.46
CA LYS A 92 -13.44 15.59 16.81
C LYS A 92 -12.55 15.82 15.57
N PRO A 93 -12.50 14.89 14.59
CA PRO A 93 -11.64 15.03 13.42
C PRO A 93 -12.07 16.21 12.53
N ASP A 94 -11.14 16.78 11.80
CA ASP A 94 -11.41 17.81 10.80
C ASP A 94 -11.91 17.19 9.50
N VAL A 95 -11.41 16.00 9.16
CA VAL A 95 -11.78 15.24 7.96
C VAL A 95 -11.77 13.74 8.26
N VAL A 96 -12.68 13.00 7.63
CA VAL A 96 -12.75 11.53 7.71
C VAL A 96 -12.57 10.95 6.32
N VAL A 97 -11.64 9.99 6.20
CA VAL A 97 -11.35 9.28 4.94
C VAL A 97 -11.64 7.79 5.09
N GLY A 98 -12.50 7.26 4.23
CA GLY A 98 -12.73 5.83 4.11
C GLY A 98 -11.77 5.21 3.09
N VAL A 99 -10.98 4.24 3.51
CA VAL A 99 -10.06 3.52 2.60
C VAL A 99 -10.58 2.14 2.21
N GLY A 100 -11.84 1.84 2.51
CA GLY A 100 -12.46 0.55 2.25
C GLY A 100 -12.36 -0.43 3.43
N GLY A 101 -12.94 -1.61 3.25
CA GLY A 101 -13.10 -2.58 4.33
C GLY A 101 -14.36 -2.32 5.18
N TYR A 102 -14.55 -3.17 6.20
CA TYR A 102 -15.81 -3.20 6.94
C TYR A 102 -16.02 -2.02 7.88
N ALA A 103 -14.94 -1.49 8.45
CA ALA A 103 -15.02 -0.33 9.35
C ALA A 103 -15.33 0.97 8.62
N SER A 104 -14.96 1.09 7.34
CA SER A 104 -15.17 2.29 6.54
C SER A 104 -16.64 2.69 6.45
N GLY A 105 -17.56 1.72 6.24
CA GLY A 105 -18.99 1.98 6.07
C GLY A 105 -19.62 2.78 7.20
N PRO A 106 -19.69 2.24 8.42
CA PRO A 106 -20.32 2.90 9.56
C PRO A 106 -19.67 4.24 9.93
N VAL A 107 -18.34 4.30 9.91
CA VAL A 107 -17.58 5.50 10.32
C VAL A 107 -17.77 6.65 9.36
N VAL A 108 -17.60 6.41 8.07
CA VAL A 108 -17.73 7.47 7.05
C VAL A 108 -19.17 7.94 6.92
N LEU A 109 -20.14 7.01 7.01
CA LEU A 109 -21.56 7.39 6.98
C LEU A 109 -21.92 8.23 8.20
N ALA A 110 -21.52 7.83 9.41
CA ALA A 110 -21.75 8.61 10.63
C ALA A 110 -21.13 10.02 10.52
N ALA A 111 -19.90 10.12 10.04
CA ALA A 111 -19.20 11.38 9.83
C ALA A 111 -19.95 12.29 8.83
N ALA A 112 -20.41 11.73 7.71
CA ALA A 112 -21.17 12.47 6.70
C ALA A 112 -22.48 13.02 7.27
N LEU A 113 -23.22 12.22 8.04
CA LEU A 113 -24.47 12.65 8.70
C LEU A 113 -24.24 13.68 9.81
N MET A 114 -23.07 13.65 10.46
CA MET A 114 -22.66 14.67 11.45
C MET A 114 -22.12 15.96 10.80
N GLY A 115 -22.12 16.06 9.45
CA GLY A 115 -21.63 17.24 8.74
C GLY A 115 -20.10 17.37 8.67
N ILE A 116 -19.35 16.37 9.17
CA ILE A 116 -17.90 16.35 9.08
C ILE A 116 -17.49 16.12 7.61
N PRO A 117 -16.50 16.85 7.04
CA PRO A 117 -16.00 16.59 5.71
C PRO A 117 -15.54 15.15 5.55
N THR A 118 -16.02 14.49 4.48
CA THR A 118 -15.72 13.08 4.24
C THR A 118 -15.23 12.85 2.83
N ALA A 119 -14.31 11.91 2.71
CA ALA A 119 -13.85 11.38 1.43
C ALA A 119 -13.79 9.84 1.47
N VAL A 120 -13.78 9.20 0.32
CA VAL A 120 -13.43 7.78 0.16
C VAL A 120 -12.31 7.63 -0.85
N GLN A 121 -11.41 6.69 -0.58
CA GLN A 121 -10.38 6.26 -1.52
C GLN A 121 -10.78 4.89 -2.07
N GLU A 122 -10.90 4.80 -3.39
CA GLU A 122 -11.12 3.54 -4.10
C GLU A 122 -9.87 3.11 -4.84
N GLN A 123 -9.32 1.98 -4.46
CA GLN A 123 -8.06 1.46 -4.95
C GLN A 123 -8.22 0.64 -6.24
N ASN A 124 -9.38 0.04 -6.48
CA ASN A 124 -9.61 -0.90 -7.58
C ASN A 124 -10.34 -0.24 -8.75
N ALA A 125 -10.13 -0.78 -9.94
CA ALA A 125 -10.87 -0.39 -11.13
C ALA A 125 -12.37 -0.77 -11.04
N LEU A 126 -12.69 -1.85 -10.29
CA LEU A 126 -14.06 -2.20 -9.91
C LEU A 126 -14.27 -1.89 -8.43
N PRO A 127 -15.02 -0.83 -8.08
CA PRO A 127 -15.20 -0.40 -6.69
C PRO A 127 -15.96 -1.42 -5.84
N GLY A 128 -15.53 -1.53 -4.56
CA GLY A 128 -16.24 -2.29 -3.57
C GLY A 128 -17.62 -1.72 -3.25
N LEU A 129 -18.57 -2.58 -2.82
CA LEU A 129 -19.95 -2.17 -2.51
C LEU A 129 -19.99 -1.03 -1.48
N THR A 130 -19.19 -1.11 -0.43
CA THR A 130 -19.10 -0.07 0.62
C THR A 130 -18.78 1.29 0.01
N ASN A 131 -17.76 1.39 -0.83
CA ASN A 131 -17.35 2.65 -1.45
C ASN A 131 -18.41 3.14 -2.47
N LYS A 132 -19.06 2.23 -3.22
CA LYS A 132 -20.17 2.61 -4.12
C LYS A 132 -21.32 3.29 -3.36
N VAL A 133 -21.68 2.75 -2.19
CA VAL A 133 -22.72 3.34 -1.33
C VAL A 133 -22.25 4.66 -0.74
N LEU A 134 -21.09 4.68 -0.12
CA LEU A 134 -20.52 5.88 0.52
C LEU A 134 -20.27 7.02 -0.46
N GLY A 135 -19.93 6.74 -1.72
CA GLY A 135 -19.72 7.73 -2.76
C GLY A 135 -20.92 8.67 -2.99
N LYS A 136 -22.15 8.23 -2.63
CA LYS A 136 -23.34 9.07 -2.67
C LYS A 136 -23.36 10.14 -1.57
N PHE A 137 -22.76 9.85 -0.40
CA PHE A 137 -22.82 10.67 0.81
C PHE A 137 -21.58 11.54 1.02
N VAL A 138 -20.39 11.07 0.62
CA VAL A 138 -19.13 11.80 0.81
C VAL A 138 -19.03 13.03 -0.10
N ARG A 139 -18.14 13.96 0.27
CA ARG A 139 -17.85 15.16 -0.53
C ARG A 139 -16.96 14.87 -1.72
N VAL A 140 -15.98 13.97 -1.56
CA VAL A 140 -14.99 13.60 -2.59
C VAL A 140 -14.80 12.09 -2.64
N VAL A 141 -14.62 11.57 -3.86
CA VAL A 141 -14.26 10.19 -4.14
C VAL A 141 -12.94 10.21 -4.91
N PHE A 142 -11.90 9.73 -4.28
CA PHE A 142 -10.60 9.51 -4.92
C PHE A 142 -10.59 8.15 -5.60
N THR A 143 -10.14 8.08 -6.84
CA THR A 143 -10.02 6.83 -7.59
C THR A 143 -8.58 6.60 -8.01
N ALA A 144 -8.16 5.34 -7.99
CA ALA A 144 -6.85 4.93 -8.49
C ALA A 144 -6.87 4.61 -9.99
N PHE A 145 -8.02 4.21 -10.51
CA PHE A 145 -8.24 3.89 -11.91
C PHE A 145 -9.35 4.75 -12.50
N GLU A 146 -9.19 5.14 -13.76
CA GLU A 146 -10.19 5.90 -14.50
C GLU A 146 -11.52 5.13 -14.62
N ASP A 147 -11.44 3.82 -14.86
CA ASP A 147 -12.60 2.93 -14.97
C ASP A 147 -13.51 2.94 -13.73
N ALA A 148 -12.97 3.25 -12.55
CA ALA A 148 -13.74 3.35 -11.32
C ALA A 148 -14.68 4.55 -11.31
N ALA A 149 -14.36 5.62 -12.03
CA ALA A 149 -15.11 6.89 -12.03
C ALA A 149 -16.58 6.70 -12.41
N ARG A 150 -16.89 5.82 -13.35
CA ARG A 150 -18.26 5.56 -13.84
C ARG A 150 -19.25 5.06 -12.78
N PHE A 151 -18.75 4.59 -11.65
CA PHE A 151 -19.57 4.07 -10.55
C PHE A 151 -19.95 5.14 -9.52
N PHE A 152 -19.46 6.36 -9.69
CA PHE A 152 -19.64 7.46 -8.73
C PHE A 152 -20.22 8.71 -9.42
N PRO A 153 -20.84 9.62 -8.66
CA PRO A 153 -21.25 10.93 -9.21
C PRO A 153 -20.03 11.70 -9.73
N SER A 154 -19.98 12.01 -11.03
CA SER A 154 -18.82 12.59 -11.73
C SER A 154 -18.23 13.82 -11.05
N ARG A 155 -19.12 14.72 -10.52
CA ARG A 155 -18.71 15.95 -9.80
C ARG A 155 -17.90 15.73 -8.52
N LYS A 156 -17.91 14.51 -7.98
CA LYS A 156 -17.21 14.16 -6.74
C LYS A 156 -15.90 13.40 -6.99
N VAL A 157 -15.71 12.88 -8.21
CA VAL A 157 -14.57 12.01 -8.53
C VAL A 157 -13.31 12.83 -8.82
N GLN A 158 -12.21 12.37 -8.24
CA GLN A 158 -10.87 12.86 -8.54
C GLN A 158 -9.97 11.64 -8.78
N LEU A 159 -9.38 11.57 -9.98
CA LEU A 159 -8.41 10.54 -10.34
C LEU A 159 -7.02 10.96 -9.85
N VAL A 160 -6.64 10.47 -8.68
CA VAL A 160 -5.37 10.81 -8.03
C VAL A 160 -4.38 9.65 -8.00
N GLY A 161 -4.84 8.42 -8.26
CA GLY A 161 -4.04 7.22 -8.09
C GLY A 161 -4.20 6.60 -6.70
N ASN A 162 -3.32 5.65 -6.41
CA ASN A 162 -3.31 4.95 -5.12
C ASN A 162 -2.06 5.36 -4.34
N PRO A 163 -2.19 5.92 -3.13
CA PRO A 163 -1.05 6.33 -2.32
C PRO A 163 -0.04 5.20 -2.08
N ILE A 164 1.23 5.48 -2.29
CA ILE A 164 2.34 4.56 -2.07
C ILE A 164 3.18 5.08 -0.90
N ARG A 165 3.61 4.18 -0.02
CA ARG A 165 4.43 4.51 1.15
C ARG A 165 5.71 5.23 0.74
N ARG A 166 6.07 6.27 1.48
CA ARG A 166 7.19 7.15 1.20
C ARG A 166 8.52 6.41 1.03
N LYS A 167 8.79 5.44 1.89
CA LYS A 167 10.01 4.61 1.82
C LYS A 167 10.17 3.89 0.47
N LEU A 168 9.07 3.39 -0.10
CA LEU A 168 9.07 2.78 -1.44
C LEU A 168 9.35 3.84 -2.52
N MET A 169 8.69 5.01 -2.42
CA MET A 169 8.85 6.10 -3.38
C MET A 169 10.27 6.61 -3.47
N GLU A 170 10.92 6.86 -2.35
CA GLU A 170 12.30 7.36 -2.29
C GLU A 170 13.28 6.44 -3.01
N ASN A 171 13.06 5.13 -2.95
CA ASN A 171 13.91 4.15 -3.60
C ASN A 171 13.59 3.95 -5.11
N PHE A 172 12.33 4.16 -5.53
CA PHE A 172 11.98 4.13 -6.95
C PHE A 172 12.64 5.26 -7.75
N LEU A 173 12.98 6.37 -7.10
CA LEU A 173 13.69 7.51 -7.70
C LEU A 173 15.20 7.27 -7.80
N ARG A 174 15.76 6.27 -7.11
CA ARG A 174 17.16 5.90 -7.22
C ARG A 174 17.39 5.10 -8.51
N SER A 175 18.56 5.30 -9.12
CA SER A 175 18.92 4.66 -10.39
C SER A 175 18.80 3.12 -10.32
N ARG A 176 18.40 2.52 -11.44
CA ARG A 176 18.44 1.05 -11.60
C ARG A 176 19.85 0.54 -11.32
N VAL A 177 19.91 -0.52 -10.54
CA VAL A 177 21.14 -1.28 -10.38
C VAL A 177 21.27 -2.19 -11.61
N ALA A 178 22.25 -1.92 -12.46
CA ALA A 178 22.55 -2.83 -13.57
C ALA A 178 23.04 -4.18 -13.00
N HIS A 179 22.48 -5.26 -13.50
CA HIS A 179 22.90 -6.63 -13.17
C HIS A 179 23.47 -7.28 -14.41
N GLU A 180 24.46 -8.14 -14.21
CA GLU A 180 25.03 -8.98 -15.29
C GLU A 180 24.02 -10.00 -15.80
N LYS A 181 23.07 -10.42 -14.94
CA LYS A 181 22.04 -11.42 -15.23
C LYS A 181 20.66 -10.77 -15.27
N PHE A 182 19.77 -11.31 -16.09
CA PHE A 182 18.38 -10.91 -16.15
C PHE A 182 17.66 -11.19 -14.83
N SER A 183 17.19 -10.13 -14.17
CA SER A 183 16.61 -10.20 -12.84
C SER A 183 15.09 -10.31 -12.89
N LEU A 184 14.56 -11.43 -12.40
CA LEU A 184 13.15 -11.76 -12.30
C LEU A 184 12.68 -11.67 -10.85
N LEU A 185 11.66 -10.85 -10.57
CA LEU A 185 10.99 -10.78 -9.28
C LEU A 185 9.65 -11.50 -9.35
N VAL A 186 9.44 -12.48 -8.46
CA VAL A 186 8.22 -13.29 -8.39
C VAL A 186 7.59 -13.17 -7.01
N PHE A 187 6.31 -12.81 -6.92
CA PHE A 187 5.60 -12.76 -5.64
C PHE A 187 4.07 -12.79 -5.79
N GLY A 188 3.41 -13.32 -4.76
CA GLY A 188 1.95 -13.42 -4.71
C GLY A 188 1.24 -12.44 -3.77
N GLY A 189 1.99 -11.54 -3.13
CA GLY A 189 1.53 -10.72 -1.99
C GLY A 189 2.03 -11.30 -0.67
N SER A 190 1.70 -10.67 0.48
CA SER A 190 2.27 -10.99 1.81
C SER A 190 2.10 -12.44 2.27
N LEU A 191 1.07 -13.13 1.79
CA LEU A 191 0.80 -14.53 2.13
C LEU A 191 1.37 -15.52 1.10
N GLY A 192 1.98 -15.02 0.03
CA GLY A 192 2.36 -15.82 -1.13
C GLY A 192 1.17 -16.15 -2.04
N ALA A 193 1.41 -16.93 -3.08
CA ALA A 193 0.39 -17.40 -4.01
C ALA A 193 0.78 -18.78 -4.57
N ARG A 194 0.16 -19.83 -4.03
CA ARG A 194 0.46 -21.22 -4.41
C ARG A 194 0.40 -21.45 -5.92
N GLY A 195 -0.60 -20.85 -6.61
CA GLY A 195 -0.71 -20.99 -8.06
C GLY A 195 0.49 -20.38 -8.80
N ILE A 196 0.97 -19.19 -8.39
CA ILE A 196 2.18 -18.59 -8.96
C ILE A 196 3.40 -19.44 -8.63
N ASN A 197 3.54 -19.88 -7.36
CA ASN A 197 4.65 -20.69 -6.91
C ASN A 197 4.79 -21.96 -7.76
N GLN A 198 3.69 -22.69 -7.98
CA GLN A 198 3.68 -23.90 -8.77
C GLN A 198 4.01 -23.61 -10.25
N ARG A 199 3.38 -22.60 -10.86
CA ARG A 199 3.66 -22.26 -12.27
C ARG A 199 5.11 -21.84 -12.48
N MET A 200 5.71 -21.21 -11.47
CA MET A 200 7.12 -20.84 -11.55
C MET A 200 8.03 -22.07 -11.50
N ILE A 201 7.76 -23.06 -10.59
CA ILE A 201 8.48 -24.32 -10.56
C ILE A 201 8.36 -25.08 -11.90
N ASP A 202 7.13 -25.15 -12.43
CA ASP A 202 6.87 -25.80 -13.73
C ASP A 202 7.60 -25.10 -14.88
N ALA A 203 7.76 -23.77 -14.82
CA ALA A 203 8.44 -22.98 -15.83
C ALA A 203 9.96 -23.25 -15.85
N LEU A 204 10.58 -23.65 -14.74
CA LEU A 204 12.03 -23.91 -14.67
C LEU A 204 12.48 -25.03 -15.61
N ASP A 205 11.63 -26.03 -15.88
CA ASP A 205 11.93 -27.09 -16.85
C ASP A 205 12.18 -26.55 -18.26
N HIS A 206 11.52 -25.45 -18.58
CA HIS A 206 11.57 -24.78 -19.88
C HIS A 206 12.57 -23.62 -19.95
N LEU A 207 13.30 -23.35 -18.86
CA LEU A 207 14.29 -22.26 -18.78
C LEU A 207 15.72 -22.77 -18.57
N GLN A 208 15.98 -24.09 -18.73
CA GLN A 208 17.27 -24.72 -18.47
C GLN A 208 18.39 -24.14 -19.33
N ASP A 209 18.13 -23.89 -20.60
CA ASP A 209 19.11 -23.38 -21.56
C ASP A 209 19.52 -21.91 -21.34
N VAL A 210 18.73 -21.15 -20.58
CA VAL A 210 19.00 -19.75 -20.20
C VAL A 210 19.28 -19.57 -18.69
N LYS A 211 19.35 -20.66 -17.95
CA LYS A 211 19.49 -20.70 -16.50
C LYS A 211 20.59 -19.75 -15.99
N ASP A 212 21.79 -19.83 -16.59
CA ASP A 212 22.94 -19.05 -16.12
C ASP A 212 22.83 -17.55 -16.40
N GLN A 213 21.87 -17.14 -17.23
CA GLN A 213 21.54 -15.76 -17.52
C GLN A 213 20.49 -15.18 -16.56
N LEU A 214 19.89 -15.99 -15.68
CA LEU A 214 18.81 -15.58 -14.78
C LEU A 214 19.31 -15.35 -13.36
N HIS A 215 18.71 -14.35 -12.72
CA HIS A 215 18.71 -14.13 -11.27
C HIS A 215 17.26 -14.00 -10.83
N ILE A 216 16.77 -14.89 -9.94
CA ILE A 216 15.38 -14.95 -9.53
C ILE A 216 15.25 -14.60 -8.07
N ILE A 217 14.41 -13.61 -7.73
CA ILE A 217 13.99 -13.34 -6.36
C ILE A 217 12.53 -13.80 -6.26
N HIS A 218 12.25 -14.82 -5.44
CA HIS A 218 10.92 -15.40 -5.31
C HIS A 218 10.41 -15.36 -3.87
N GLN A 219 9.37 -14.55 -3.61
CA GLN A 219 8.65 -14.56 -2.35
C GLN A 219 7.46 -15.53 -2.41
N THR A 220 7.53 -16.58 -1.63
CA THR A 220 6.60 -17.72 -1.69
C THR A 220 5.45 -17.63 -0.69
N GLY A 221 5.62 -16.86 0.39
CA GLY A 221 4.82 -16.96 1.61
C GLY A 221 5.26 -18.14 2.47
N LYS A 222 4.85 -18.11 3.74
CA LYS A 222 5.28 -19.07 4.77
C LYS A 222 4.96 -20.52 4.41
N ASN A 223 3.76 -20.76 3.87
CA ASN A 223 3.25 -22.13 3.71
C ASN A 223 3.94 -22.92 2.60
N ASP A 224 4.45 -22.24 1.58
CA ASP A 224 5.02 -22.91 0.39
C ASP A 224 6.55 -22.79 0.32
N LEU A 225 7.21 -22.14 1.29
CA LEU A 225 8.63 -21.85 1.25
C LEU A 225 9.49 -23.10 0.97
N GLU A 226 9.32 -24.15 1.75
CA GLU A 226 10.12 -25.37 1.62
C GLU A 226 9.79 -26.13 0.33
N THR A 227 8.53 -26.14 -0.08
CA THR A 227 8.12 -26.78 -1.34
C THR A 227 8.77 -26.07 -2.54
N VAL A 228 8.79 -24.74 -2.52
CA VAL A 228 9.39 -23.95 -3.61
C VAL A 228 10.92 -24.10 -3.61
N ARG A 229 11.57 -24.01 -2.45
CA ARG A 229 13.02 -24.24 -2.33
C ARG A 229 13.44 -25.59 -2.92
N LYS A 230 12.71 -26.64 -2.51
CA LYS A 230 12.94 -27.98 -3.05
C LYS A 230 12.74 -28.03 -4.55
N GLY A 231 11.62 -27.44 -5.07
CA GLY A 231 11.35 -27.42 -6.49
C GLY A 231 12.43 -26.71 -7.31
N TYR A 232 13.01 -25.62 -6.79
CA TYR A 232 14.14 -24.96 -7.43
C TYR A 232 15.42 -25.78 -7.39
N ALA A 233 15.73 -26.42 -6.26
CA ALA A 233 16.89 -27.31 -6.12
C ALA A 233 16.78 -28.54 -7.02
N ASP A 234 15.62 -29.22 -7.05
CA ASP A 234 15.38 -30.40 -7.90
C ASP A 234 15.54 -30.07 -9.41
N LYS A 235 15.33 -28.81 -9.80
CA LYS A 235 15.54 -28.29 -11.16
C LYS A 235 16.93 -27.67 -11.36
N GLY A 236 17.77 -27.65 -10.33
CA GLY A 236 19.14 -27.11 -10.35
C GLY A 236 19.21 -25.59 -10.45
N PHE A 237 18.22 -24.85 -9.94
CA PHE A 237 18.17 -23.37 -9.93
C PHE A 237 18.50 -22.77 -8.55
N ASP A 238 18.98 -23.54 -7.60
CA ASP A 238 19.37 -23.10 -6.25
C ASP A 238 20.44 -22.00 -6.27
N GLY A 239 21.39 -22.06 -7.19
CA GLY A 239 22.44 -21.04 -7.37
C GLY A 239 21.96 -19.77 -8.09
N GLN A 240 20.80 -19.76 -8.75
CA GLN A 240 20.24 -18.64 -9.51
C GLN A 240 19.07 -17.96 -8.78
N ALA A 241 18.57 -18.55 -7.70
CA ALA A 241 17.36 -18.10 -7.06
C ALA A 241 17.54 -17.79 -5.57
N GLN A 242 17.03 -16.63 -5.17
CA GLN A 242 16.81 -16.27 -3.77
C GLN A 242 15.34 -16.53 -3.44
N VAL A 243 15.05 -17.72 -2.85
CA VAL A 243 13.70 -18.11 -2.43
C VAL A 243 13.49 -17.76 -0.97
N VAL A 244 12.53 -16.85 -0.70
CA VAL A 244 12.26 -16.30 0.63
C VAL A 244 10.79 -16.40 1.01
N GLU A 245 10.50 -16.48 2.31
CA GLU A 245 9.15 -16.41 2.85
C GLU A 245 8.52 -15.05 2.56
N TYR A 246 9.26 -13.98 2.86
CA TYR A 246 8.83 -12.60 2.76
C TYR A 246 9.98 -11.69 2.35
N ILE A 247 9.71 -10.69 1.52
CA ILE A 247 10.69 -9.66 1.12
C ILE A 247 10.48 -8.43 2.00
N GLU A 248 11.39 -8.18 2.92
CA GLU A 248 11.33 -7.01 3.82
C GLU A 248 11.54 -5.70 3.05
N ASP A 249 12.47 -5.68 2.12
CA ASP A 249 12.78 -4.52 1.29
C ASP A 249 12.31 -4.73 -0.15
N MET A 250 10.99 -4.56 -0.35
CA MET A 250 10.38 -4.61 -1.69
C MET A 250 10.95 -3.53 -2.62
N SER A 251 11.41 -2.40 -2.08
CA SER A 251 11.94 -1.32 -2.90
C SER A 251 13.24 -1.73 -3.60
N SER A 252 14.15 -2.37 -2.87
CA SER A 252 15.37 -2.94 -3.46
C SER A 252 15.07 -4.08 -4.43
N ALA A 253 14.07 -4.92 -4.14
CA ALA A 253 13.64 -5.98 -5.04
C ALA A 253 13.11 -5.41 -6.36
N TYR A 254 12.25 -4.39 -6.31
CA TYR A 254 11.80 -3.68 -7.51
C TYR A 254 12.95 -3.00 -8.25
N ALA A 255 13.88 -2.33 -7.56
CA ALA A 255 15.00 -1.66 -8.20
C ALA A 255 15.85 -2.63 -9.03
N LYS A 256 16.06 -3.84 -8.53
CA LYS A 256 16.82 -4.91 -9.19
C LYS A 256 16.04 -5.57 -10.34
N ALA A 257 14.73 -5.69 -10.24
CA ALA A 257 13.91 -6.43 -11.19
C ALA A 257 13.88 -5.79 -12.58
N GLU A 258 14.08 -6.58 -13.61
CA GLU A 258 13.82 -6.24 -15.01
C GLU A 258 12.43 -6.71 -15.47
N LEU A 259 11.92 -7.79 -14.86
CA LEU A 259 10.58 -8.30 -15.08
C LEU A 259 9.97 -8.73 -13.76
N VAL A 260 8.68 -8.46 -13.59
CA VAL A 260 7.94 -8.83 -12.39
C VAL A 260 6.81 -9.79 -12.74
N VAL A 261 6.71 -10.91 -12.02
CA VAL A 261 5.59 -11.86 -12.09
C VAL A 261 4.83 -11.81 -10.78
N CYS A 262 3.56 -11.37 -10.79
CA CYS A 262 2.84 -11.17 -9.54
C CYS A 262 1.30 -11.22 -9.67
N ARG A 263 0.60 -11.15 -8.54
CA ARG A 263 -0.85 -10.90 -8.47
C ARG A 263 -1.17 -9.46 -8.90
N ALA A 264 -2.44 -9.23 -9.29
CA ALA A 264 -2.92 -7.93 -9.76
C ALA A 264 -3.70 -7.15 -8.68
N GLY A 265 -3.19 -7.15 -7.45
CA GLY A 265 -3.72 -6.30 -6.38
C GLY A 265 -3.49 -4.81 -6.70
N ALA A 266 -4.45 -3.94 -6.39
CA ALA A 266 -4.40 -2.52 -6.75
C ALA A 266 -3.13 -1.81 -6.25
N THR A 267 -2.70 -2.08 -5.01
CA THR A 267 -1.46 -1.53 -4.45
C THR A 267 -0.24 -1.98 -5.25
N THR A 268 -0.15 -3.28 -5.58
CA THR A 268 0.95 -3.83 -6.40
C THR A 268 1.00 -3.16 -7.78
N LEU A 269 -0.15 -2.98 -8.44
CA LEU A 269 -0.19 -2.33 -9.75
C LEU A 269 0.25 -0.87 -9.67
N SER A 270 -0.13 -0.16 -8.62
CA SER A 270 0.33 1.21 -8.39
C SER A 270 1.85 1.28 -8.17
N GLU A 271 2.39 0.33 -7.41
CA GLU A 271 3.85 0.20 -7.21
C GLU A 271 4.56 -0.09 -8.53
N LEU A 272 4.06 -1.04 -9.34
CA LEU A 272 4.62 -1.38 -10.65
C LEU A 272 4.64 -0.19 -11.63
N THR A 273 3.55 0.59 -11.66
CA THR A 273 3.43 1.74 -12.56
C THR A 273 4.38 2.86 -12.15
N VAL A 274 4.48 3.16 -10.86
CA VAL A 274 5.40 4.19 -10.35
C VAL A 274 6.86 3.73 -10.47
N ALA A 275 7.16 2.46 -10.19
CA ALA A 275 8.49 1.86 -10.38
C ALA A 275 8.84 1.63 -11.86
N LYS A 276 7.90 1.86 -12.79
CA LYS A 276 8.05 1.66 -14.24
C LYS A 276 8.54 0.25 -14.56
N LYS A 277 7.82 -0.78 -14.09
CA LYS A 277 8.22 -2.18 -14.28
C LYS A 277 7.36 -2.88 -15.33
N ALA A 278 8.04 -3.57 -16.26
CA ALA A 278 7.40 -4.57 -17.10
C ALA A 278 6.89 -5.73 -16.23
N SER A 279 5.68 -6.21 -16.48
CA SER A 279 5.10 -7.23 -15.61
C SER A 279 4.24 -8.25 -16.34
N ILE A 280 4.23 -9.48 -15.79
CA ILE A 280 3.29 -10.55 -16.10
C ILE A 280 2.37 -10.68 -14.89
N LEU A 281 1.09 -10.38 -15.10
CA LEU A 281 0.08 -10.34 -14.07
C LEU A 281 -0.72 -11.64 -14.07
N ILE A 282 -0.85 -12.28 -12.91
CA ILE A 282 -1.64 -13.48 -12.71
C ILE A 282 -2.69 -13.16 -11.65
N PRO A 283 -3.90 -12.67 -12.05
CA PRO A 283 -4.94 -12.29 -11.11
C PRO A 283 -5.32 -13.43 -10.17
N PHE A 284 -5.66 -13.08 -8.92
CA PHE A 284 -6.15 -14.07 -7.96
C PHE A 284 -7.54 -14.55 -8.36
N PRO A 285 -7.76 -15.86 -8.60
CA PRO A 285 -9.02 -16.37 -9.19
C PRO A 285 -10.22 -16.24 -8.25
N PHE A 286 -10.00 -16.12 -6.94
CA PHE A 286 -11.05 -15.97 -5.93
C PHE A 286 -11.18 -14.53 -5.42
N ALA A 287 -10.65 -13.57 -6.17
CA ALA A 287 -10.79 -12.15 -5.84
C ALA A 287 -12.27 -11.74 -5.88
N THR A 288 -12.73 -11.05 -4.85
CA THR A 288 -14.11 -10.58 -4.76
C THR A 288 -14.50 -9.80 -6.02
N ASP A 289 -15.63 -10.18 -6.65
CA ASP A 289 -16.10 -9.57 -7.89
C ASP A 289 -15.05 -9.56 -9.02
N ASN A 290 -14.07 -10.47 -8.97
CA ASN A 290 -12.99 -10.58 -9.94
C ASN A 290 -12.17 -9.28 -10.14
N HIS A 291 -12.11 -8.41 -9.10
CA HIS A 291 -11.50 -7.08 -9.21
C HIS A 291 -10.03 -7.11 -9.66
N GLN A 292 -9.26 -8.19 -9.35
CA GLN A 292 -7.87 -8.27 -9.78
C GLN A 292 -7.74 -8.44 -11.29
N GLU A 293 -8.63 -9.18 -11.94
CA GLU A 293 -8.63 -9.30 -13.39
C GLU A 293 -8.95 -7.95 -14.04
N VAL A 294 -9.96 -7.22 -13.52
CA VAL A 294 -10.31 -5.90 -14.02
C VAL A 294 -9.16 -4.90 -13.84
N ASN A 295 -8.47 -4.94 -12.70
CA ASN A 295 -7.28 -4.12 -12.45
C ASN A 295 -6.17 -4.43 -13.46
N ALA A 296 -5.87 -5.73 -13.70
CA ALA A 296 -4.85 -6.16 -14.65
C ALA A 296 -5.18 -5.71 -16.07
N GLN A 297 -6.46 -5.81 -16.48
CA GLN A 297 -6.92 -5.40 -17.81
C GLN A 297 -6.64 -3.93 -18.09
N ALA A 298 -6.69 -3.05 -17.09
CA ALA A 298 -6.36 -1.63 -17.26
C ALA A 298 -4.89 -1.45 -17.73
N LEU A 299 -3.95 -2.20 -17.15
CA LEU A 299 -2.54 -2.15 -17.54
C LEU A 299 -2.30 -2.83 -18.90
N VAL A 300 -2.99 -3.94 -19.18
CA VAL A 300 -2.90 -4.67 -20.45
C VAL A 300 -3.40 -3.79 -21.61
N LYS A 301 -4.55 -3.14 -21.44
CA LYS A 301 -5.09 -2.21 -22.46
C LYS A 301 -4.12 -1.07 -22.79
N ALA A 302 -3.39 -0.59 -21.78
CA ALA A 302 -2.35 0.41 -22.00
C ALA A 302 -1.05 -0.18 -22.60
N GLY A 303 -0.94 -1.51 -22.69
CA GLY A 303 0.27 -2.22 -23.12
C GLY A 303 1.42 -2.15 -22.10
N ALA A 304 1.10 -1.95 -20.81
CA ALA A 304 2.05 -1.87 -19.73
C ALA A 304 2.36 -3.22 -19.06
N ALA A 305 1.50 -4.23 -19.28
CA ALA A 305 1.64 -5.56 -18.70
C ALA A 305 1.08 -6.64 -19.63
N LEU A 306 1.49 -7.88 -19.38
CA LEU A 306 0.80 -9.08 -19.85
C LEU A 306 -0.09 -9.62 -18.72
N MET A 307 -1.16 -10.31 -19.07
CA MET A 307 -2.04 -10.96 -18.09
C MET A 307 -2.38 -12.38 -18.54
N PHE A 308 -2.34 -13.30 -17.58
CA PHE A 308 -2.80 -14.69 -17.76
C PHE A 308 -3.70 -15.08 -16.59
N ARG A 309 -4.79 -15.75 -16.88
CA ARG A 309 -5.59 -16.40 -15.84
C ARG A 309 -4.84 -17.60 -15.29
N GLU A 310 -4.86 -17.78 -13.97
CA GLU A 310 -4.14 -18.88 -13.30
C GLU A 310 -4.56 -20.24 -13.84
N SER A 311 -5.85 -20.44 -14.17
CA SER A 311 -6.40 -21.68 -14.71
C SER A 311 -5.94 -22.02 -16.13
N GLU A 312 -5.53 -21.02 -16.88
CA GLU A 312 -5.13 -21.15 -18.28
C GLU A 312 -3.61 -21.16 -18.47
N LEU A 313 -2.86 -20.63 -17.49
CA LEU A 313 -1.42 -20.51 -17.56
C LEU A 313 -0.72 -21.85 -17.28
N THR A 314 0.14 -22.27 -18.18
CA THR A 314 1.07 -23.40 -17.99
C THR A 314 2.48 -22.92 -17.67
N GLY A 315 3.32 -23.79 -17.08
CA GLY A 315 4.75 -23.48 -16.87
C GLY A 315 5.47 -23.15 -18.16
N GLN A 316 5.17 -23.87 -19.25
CA GLN A 316 5.74 -23.62 -20.57
C GLN A 316 5.37 -22.25 -21.11
N GLN A 317 4.10 -21.83 -21.00
CA GLN A 317 3.68 -20.49 -21.43
C GLN A 317 4.35 -19.39 -20.61
N LEU A 318 4.45 -19.56 -19.29
CA LEU A 318 5.15 -18.60 -18.44
C LEU A 318 6.63 -18.49 -18.82
N ALA A 319 7.31 -19.62 -19.02
CA ALA A 319 8.71 -19.65 -19.47
C ALA A 319 8.91 -18.98 -20.84
N THR A 320 7.98 -19.23 -21.78
CA THR A 320 8.01 -18.61 -23.13
C THR A 320 7.95 -17.09 -23.00
N GLU A 321 7.05 -16.54 -22.18
CA GLU A 321 6.92 -15.10 -22.02
C GLU A 321 8.10 -14.48 -21.26
N ILE A 322 8.62 -15.16 -20.22
CA ILE A 322 9.84 -14.74 -19.52
C ILE A 322 11.00 -14.65 -20.52
N ARG A 323 11.21 -15.68 -21.32
CA ARG A 323 12.25 -15.72 -22.35
C ARG A 323 12.06 -14.61 -23.39
N ARG A 324 10.85 -14.49 -23.94
CA ARG A 324 10.52 -13.45 -24.92
C ARG A 324 10.84 -12.05 -24.42
N LEU A 325 10.47 -11.75 -23.17
CA LEU A 325 10.75 -10.43 -22.56
C LEU A 325 12.23 -10.29 -22.16
N LYS A 326 12.93 -11.36 -21.81
CA LYS A 326 14.37 -11.35 -21.58
C LYS A 326 15.13 -11.02 -22.86
N ASP A 327 14.81 -11.67 -23.96
CA ASP A 327 15.53 -11.56 -25.24
C ASP A 327 15.13 -10.30 -26.05
N ASN A 328 14.02 -9.63 -25.68
CA ASN A 328 13.54 -8.43 -26.35
C ASN A 328 13.52 -7.21 -25.41
N PRO A 329 14.68 -6.61 -25.11
CA PRO A 329 14.77 -5.47 -24.20
C PRO A 329 13.96 -4.25 -24.71
N GLU A 330 13.78 -4.09 -26.00
CA GLU A 330 12.98 -2.98 -26.55
C GLU A 330 11.49 -3.14 -26.20
N THR A 331 10.91 -4.34 -26.38
CA THR A 331 9.54 -4.62 -25.93
C THR A 331 9.37 -4.35 -24.45
N ARG A 332 10.32 -4.76 -23.64
CA ARG A 332 10.32 -4.53 -22.19
C ARG A 332 10.36 -3.04 -21.86
N ARG A 333 11.25 -2.26 -22.50
CA ARG A 333 11.33 -0.80 -22.33
C ARG A 333 10.03 -0.09 -22.71
N GLN A 334 9.36 -0.55 -23.77
CA GLN A 334 8.06 0.01 -24.16
C GLN A 334 6.99 -0.27 -23.10
N MET A 335 6.94 -1.48 -22.56
CA MET A 335 6.04 -1.81 -21.44
C MET A 335 6.33 -0.92 -20.22
N GLU A 336 7.59 -0.75 -19.85
CA GLU A 336 8.04 0.10 -18.74
C GLU A 336 7.65 1.57 -18.96
N LYS A 337 7.84 2.10 -20.15
CA LYS A 337 7.42 3.47 -20.50
C LYS A 337 5.91 3.64 -20.34
N LYS A 338 5.13 2.67 -20.84
CA LYS A 338 3.66 2.68 -20.75
C LYS A 338 3.20 2.53 -19.29
N ALA A 339 3.85 1.68 -18.49
CA ALA A 339 3.60 1.58 -17.07
C ALA A 339 3.84 2.93 -16.37
N GLY A 340 4.95 3.60 -16.68
CA GLY A 340 5.28 4.92 -16.13
C GLY A 340 4.26 6.01 -16.46
N LEU A 341 3.62 5.96 -17.62
CA LEU A 341 2.55 6.92 -17.99
C LEU A 341 1.27 6.75 -17.13
N LEU A 342 1.04 5.55 -16.60
CA LEU A 342 -0.06 5.26 -15.69
C LEU A 342 0.28 5.58 -14.22
N GLY A 343 1.56 5.71 -13.91
CA GLY A 343 2.03 5.95 -12.55
C GLY A 343 1.59 7.31 -11.99
N ARG A 344 1.17 7.32 -10.73
CA ARG A 344 0.74 8.52 -9.98
C ARG A 344 1.60 8.66 -8.70
N PRO A 345 2.85 9.14 -8.83
CA PRO A 345 3.75 9.23 -7.67
C PRO A 345 3.28 10.23 -6.62
N GLU A 346 2.56 11.28 -7.02
CA GLU A 346 2.09 12.34 -6.14
C GLU A 346 0.73 12.02 -5.48
N ALA A 347 0.19 10.80 -5.62
CA ALA A 347 -1.15 10.44 -5.15
C ALA A 347 -1.39 10.78 -3.67
N ALA A 348 -0.46 10.49 -2.77
CA ALA A 348 -0.59 10.81 -1.35
C ALA A 348 -0.66 12.33 -1.10
N LYS A 349 0.15 13.09 -1.83
CA LYS A 349 0.21 14.55 -1.75
C LYS A 349 -1.07 15.19 -2.28
N GLU A 350 -1.52 14.81 -3.48
CA GLU A 350 -2.76 15.31 -4.07
C GLU A 350 -3.97 15.03 -3.17
N LEU A 351 -4.04 13.81 -2.61
CA LEU A 351 -5.06 13.44 -1.63
C LEU A 351 -5.04 14.38 -0.42
N ALA A 352 -3.87 14.57 0.19
CA ALA A 352 -3.73 15.40 1.38
C ALA A 352 -4.04 16.88 1.08
N ASP A 353 -3.71 17.41 -0.10
CA ASP A 353 -4.07 18.77 -0.53
C ASP A 353 -5.59 18.95 -0.52
N VAL A 354 -6.32 18.02 -1.12
CA VAL A 354 -7.79 18.06 -1.15
C VAL A 354 -8.40 17.94 0.25
N LEU A 355 -7.81 17.14 1.15
CA LEU A 355 -8.29 17.05 2.54
C LEU A 355 -8.10 18.37 3.30
N VAL A 356 -6.98 19.07 3.07
CA VAL A 356 -6.75 20.42 3.62
C VAL A 356 -7.82 21.38 3.10
N ASP A 357 -8.08 21.38 1.80
CA ASP A 357 -9.10 22.24 1.18
C ASP A 357 -10.49 21.96 1.75
N LEU A 358 -10.86 20.69 1.94
CA LEU A 358 -12.13 20.32 2.55
C LEU A 358 -12.26 20.84 3.99
N MET A 359 -11.20 20.72 4.76
CA MET A 359 -11.13 21.24 6.13
C MET A 359 -11.28 22.76 6.14
N VAL A 360 -10.46 23.46 5.35
CA VAL A 360 -10.44 24.94 5.31
C VAL A 360 -11.79 25.50 4.86
N LYS A 361 -12.40 24.93 3.84
CA LYS A 361 -13.74 25.34 3.36
C LYS A 361 -14.85 25.13 4.39
N THR A 362 -14.65 24.19 5.33
CA THR A 362 -15.70 23.86 6.32
C THR A 362 -15.49 24.56 7.65
N TYR A 363 -14.25 24.66 8.12
CA TYR A 363 -13.93 25.11 9.48
C TYR A 363 -12.89 26.25 9.52
N GLY A 364 -12.42 26.72 8.37
CA GLY A 364 -11.33 27.68 8.30
C GLY A 364 -9.94 27.05 8.44
N PRO A 365 -8.87 27.87 8.46
CA PRO A 365 -7.48 27.39 8.31
C PRO A 365 -6.98 26.54 9.49
N TYR A 366 -7.61 26.64 10.65
CA TYR A 366 -7.22 25.90 11.85
C TYR A 366 -8.06 24.64 12.13
N GLY A 367 -9.04 24.37 11.27
CA GLY A 367 -9.93 23.23 11.44
C GLY A 367 -10.73 23.30 12.75
N ARG A 368 -10.78 22.20 13.47
CA ARG A 368 -11.50 22.06 14.77
C ARG A 368 -10.54 22.08 15.97
N ALA A 369 -9.38 22.74 15.87
CA ALA A 369 -8.38 22.79 16.94
C ALA A 369 -8.97 23.31 18.26
N GLU A 370 -9.67 24.44 18.22
CA GLU A 370 -10.35 25.02 19.40
C GLU A 370 -11.37 24.06 20.03
N ALA A 371 -12.15 23.37 19.22
CA ALA A 371 -13.13 22.38 19.70
C ALA A 371 -12.47 21.19 20.43
N ARG A 372 -11.16 20.95 20.18
CA ARG A 372 -10.35 19.94 20.86
C ARG A 372 -9.58 20.51 22.06
N GLY A 373 -9.63 21.82 22.30
CA GLY A 373 -8.80 22.48 23.32
C GLY A 373 -7.31 22.56 22.92
N GLU A 374 -7.00 22.53 21.63
CA GLU A 374 -5.66 22.64 21.08
C GLU A 374 -5.36 24.10 20.69
N ASP A 375 -4.10 24.52 20.77
CA ASP A 375 -3.67 25.82 20.24
C ASP A 375 -3.91 25.81 18.72
N PRO A 376 -4.73 26.73 18.17
CA PRO A 376 -5.00 26.78 16.74
C PRO A 376 -3.77 27.14 15.90
N ASN A 377 -2.74 27.80 16.51
CA ASN A 377 -1.51 28.18 15.83
C ASN A 377 -0.26 27.78 16.65
N PRO A 378 -0.01 26.48 16.86
CA PRO A 378 1.10 26.04 17.69
C PRO A 378 2.44 26.46 17.06
N LYS A 379 3.23 27.25 17.80
CA LYS A 379 4.62 27.56 17.40
C LYS A 379 5.41 26.25 17.34
N LYS A 380 6.37 26.16 16.40
CA LYS A 380 7.31 25.02 16.36
C LYS A 380 7.91 24.81 17.76
N PRO A 381 7.98 23.58 18.29
CA PRO A 381 8.64 23.34 19.55
C PRO A 381 10.07 23.85 19.45
N LYS A 382 10.48 24.72 20.40
CA LYS A 382 11.87 25.12 20.52
C LYS A 382 12.69 23.85 20.66
N LYS A 383 13.70 23.64 19.80
CA LYS A 383 14.70 22.60 20.03
C LYS A 383 15.17 22.80 21.47
N SER A 384 14.97 21.83 22.33
CA SER A 384 15.55 21.83 23.65
C SER A 384 17.07 21.88 23.47
N ASN A 385 17.68 23.02 23.78
CA ASN A 385 19.11 23.10 23.99
C ASN A 385 19.41 22.29 25.26
N GLY A 386 19.53 20.99 25.12
CA GLY A 386 20.05 20.08 26.12
C GLY A 386 21.56 20.25 26.20
N GLY A 387 21.97 21.36 26.75
CA GLY A 387 23.31 21.56 27.28
C GLY A 387 23.31 21.23 28.76
N GLU A 388 23.16 19.98 29.11
CA GLU A 388 23.65 19.52 30.42
C GLU A 388 25.17 19.41 30.34
N LYS A 389 25.84 20.39 30.98
CA LYS A 389 27.25 20.26 31.34
C LYS A 389 27.38 19.10 32.32
N PRO A 390 28.35 18.22 32.14
CA PRO A 390 28.67 17.24 33.18
C PRO A 390 29.24 17.95 34.39
N PRO A 391 28.94 17.50 35.63
CA PRO A 391 29.44 18.13 36.84
C PRO A 391 30.94 18.01 36.94
N GLY A 392 31.57 19.15 37.20
CA GLY A 392 33.00 19.28 37.45
C GLY A 392 33.44 18.46 38.66
N GLY A 393 34.38 17.56 38.45
CA GLY A 393 35.19 16.97 39.50
C GLY A 393 36.55 17.64 39.46
N GLY A 394 36.82 18.50 40.48
CA GLY A 394 38.13 19.04 40.70
C GLY A 394 39.08 18.04 41.33
N SER A 395 40.33 18.20 41.04
CA SER A 395 41.45 18.33 42.00
C SER A 395 42.78 18.31 41.25
N GLU A 396 43.46 19.36 41.52
CA GLU A 396 44.90 19.62 41.50
C GLU A 396 45.80 18.37 41.46
N THR A 397 46.87 18.44 40.64
CA THR A 397 48.24 18.55 41.15
C THR A 397 49.24 18.87 40.02
N GLN A 398 50.17 19.76 40.38
CA GLN A 398 51.34 20.28 39.65
C GLN A 398 52.36 19.17 39.38
N ALA A 399 53.13 19.41 38.36
CA ALA A 399 54.60 19.36 38.17
C ALA A 399 54.90 18.96 36.73
N GLY A 400 55.53 19.79 35.91
CA GLY A 400 56.91 20.16 35.99
C GLY A 400 57.69 19.39 34.91
N GLY A 401 58.33 20.08 33.97
CA GLY A 401 59.41 19.47 33.21
C GLY A 401 59.33 19.58 31.70
N ASN A 402 59.82 20.60 31.19
CA ASN A 402 60.82 20.93 30.15
C ASN A 402 61.29 19.84 29.16
N GLU A 403 61.48 20.38 27.94
CA GLU A 403 62.53 20.07 26.94
C GLU A 403 62.12 19.24 25.71
N LYS A 404 62.13 19.97 24.62
CA LYS A 404 63.01 20.00 23.41
C LYS A 404 63.02 18.76 22.49
N GLN A 405 62.74 19.15 21.23
CA GLN A 405 63.47 18.82 19.98
C GLN A 405 63.76 17.31 19.70
N VAL A 406 63.24 16.78 18.67
CA VAL A 406 63.74 16.71 17.27
C VAL A 406 62.59 16.39 16.33
#